data_d6a982d5105ab11d3fcb10d01d86f73a
#
_entry.id   d6a982d5105ab11d3fcb10d01d86f73a
#
_cell.length_a   1.000
_cell.length_b   1.000
_cell.length_c   1.000
_cell.angle_alpha   90.00
_cell.angle_beta   90.00
_cell.angle_gamma   90.00
#
_symmetry.space_group_name_H-M   'P 1'
#
loop_
_entity.id
_entity.type
_entity.pdbx_description
1 polymer ?
#
loop_
_entity_poly.entity_id
_entity_poly.type
_entity_poly.pdbx_seq_one_letter_code
_entity_poly.pdbx_strand_id
1 'polypeptide(L)'
;MTVLMLLAEVAVGKLAAGLGAGLAAFAAAYGIGKIGTAAMDAIARQPEAGPDIRSNLIVASAFIEGVAFLAVIVCVLLAVM
;
A
#
# COMPACT_ATOMS: atom_id res chain seq x y z
N MET A 1 -16.00 -32.12 -9.40
CA MET A 1 -16.18 -30.89 -8.61
C MET A 1 -17.60 -30.38 -8.79
N THR A 2 -18.30 -30.07 -7.71
CA THR A 2 -19.68 -29.59 -7.80
C THR A 2 -19.71 -28.09 -8.09
N VAL A 3 -20.87 -27.60 -8.54
CA VAL A 3 -21.08 -26.16 -8.76
C VAL A 3 -20.88 -25.40 -7.45
N LEU A 4 -21.33 -25.97 -6.33
CA LEU A 4 -21.17 -25.35 -5.02
C LEU A 4 -19.69 -25.16 -4.65
N MET A 5 -18.86 -26.16 -4.95
CA MET A 5 -17.41 -26.05 -4.71
C MET A 5 -16.78 -24.97 -5.57
N LEU A 6 -17.18 -24.85 -6.83
CA LEU A 6 -16.68 -23.81 -7.73
C LEU A 6 -17.07 -22.42 -7.22
N LEU A 7 -18.31 -22.28 -6.77
CA LEU A 7 -18.77 -21.00 -6.20
C LEU A 7 -17.99 -20.63 -4.95
N ALA A 8 -17.68 -21.62 -4.10
CA ALA A 8 -16.88 -21.39 -2.89
C ALA A 8 -15.47 -20.94 -3.23
N GLU A 9 -14.84 -21.55 -4.24
CA GLU A 9 -13.50 -21.14 -4.69
C GLU A 9 -13.48 -19.71 -5.19
N VAL A 10 -14.47 -19.31 -5.98
CA VAL A 10 -14.59 -17.95 -6.50
C VAL A 10 -14.78 -16.97 -5.35
N ALA A 11 -15.62 -17.29 -4.37
CA ALA A 11 -15.89 -16.43 -3.23
C ALA A 11 -14.64 -16.23 -2.36
N VAL A 12 -13.90 -17.31 -2.13
CA VAL A 12 -12.65 -17.24 -1.35
C VAL A 12 -11.60 -16.42 -2.08
N GLY A 13 -11.47 -16.58 -3.40
CA GLY A 13 -10.55 -15.80 -4.20
C GLY A 13 -10.84 -14.31 -4.15
N LYS A 14 -12.11 -13.92 -4.25
CA LYS A 14 -12.51 -12.52 -4.18
C LYS A 14 -12.29 -11.94 -2.77
N LEU A 15 -12.58 -12.73 -1.74
CA LEU A 15 -12.32 -12.32 -0.36
C LEU A 15 -10.82 -12.09 -0.14
N ALA A 16 -9.99 -13.04 -0.61
CA ALA A 16 -8.54 -12.92 -0.49
C ALA A 16 -8.01 -11.69 -1.23
N ALA A 17 -8.52 -11.42 -2.43
CA ALA A 17 -8.14 -10.24 -3.20
C ALA A 17 -8.49 -8.95 -2.45
N GLY A 18 -9.69 -8.87 -1.87
CA GLY A 18 -10.13 -7.71 -1.12
C GLY A 18 -9.29 -7.49 0.14
N LEU A 19 -9.05 -8.57 0.89
CA LEU A 19 -8.22 -8.49 2.09
C LEU A 19 -6.78 -8.12 1.75
N GLY A 20 -6.23 -8.71 0.68
CA GLY A 20 -4.88 -8.38 0.23
C GLY A 20 -4.74 -6.93 -0.18
N ALA A 21 -5.69 -6.42 -0.95
CA ALA A 21 -5.68 -5.00 -1.35
C ALA A 21 -5.80 -4.09 -0.14
N GLY A 22 -6.66 -4.43 0.82
CA GLY A 22 -6.82 -3.67 2.05
C GLY A 22 -5.56 -3.67 2.90
N LEU A 23 -4.89 -4.82 3.02
CA LEU A 23 -3.63 -4.92 3.75
C LEU A 23 -2.53 -4.11 3.07
N ALA A 24 -2.44 -4.16 1.74
CA ALA A 24 -1.45 -3.38 1.00
C ALA A 24 -1.68 -1.88 1.22
N ALA A 25 -2.93 -1.43 1.15
CA ALA A 25 -3.29 -0.03 1.38
C ALA A 25 -2.98 0.40 2.80
N PHE A 26 -3.33 -0.44 3.78
CA PHE A 26 -3.05 -0.16 5.19
C PHE A 26 -1.56 -0.08 5.45
N ALA A 27 -0.80 -1.04 4.93
CA ALA A 27 0.65 -1.08 5.12
C ALA A 27 1.32 0.14 4.50
N ALA A 28 0.90 0.55 3.30
CA ALA A 28 1.42 1.74 2.64
C ALA A 28 1.09 3.00 3.44
N ALA A 29 -0.14 3.13 3.90
CA ALA A 29 -0.56 4.28 4.70
C ALA A 29 0.22 4.36 6.01
N TYR A 30 0.43 3.22 6.66
CA TYR A 30 1.20 3.14 7.89
C TYR A 30 2.65 3.56 7.67
N GLY A 31 3.29 3.02 6.62
CA GLY A 31 4.68 3.35 6.30
C GLY A 31 4.87 4.81 5.92
N ILE A 32 4.02 5.33 5.04
CA ILE A 32 4.07 6.73 4.62
C ILE A 32 3.77 7.64 5.79
N GLY A 33 2.82 7.28 6.65
CA GLY A 33 2.50 8.04 7.85
C GLY A 33 3.70 8.16 8.78
N LYS A 34 4.44 7.07 8.98
CA LYS A 34 5.62 7.09 9.83
C LYS A 34 6.72 7.98 9.27
N ILE A 35 7.05 7.83 8.01
CA ILE A 35 8.10 8.67 7.40
C ILE A 35 7.64 10.12 7.31
N GLY A 36 6.35 10.36 7.06
CA GLY A 36 5.80 11.72 7.01
C GLY A 36 5.91 12.42 8.35
N THR A 37 5.54 11.74 9.43
CA THR A 37 5.66 12.29 10.77
C THR A 37 7.12 12.61 11.11
N ALA A 38 8.02 11.68 10.83
CA ALA A 38 9.45 11.89 11.08
C ALA A 38 10.00 13.06 10.26
N ALA A 39 9.57 13.17 9.00
CA ALA A 39 9.99 14.26 8.12
C ALA A 39 9.51 15.62 8.64
N MET A 40 8.25 15.70 9.07
CA MET A 40 7.70 16.94 9.61
C MET A 40 8.43 17.36 10.89
N ASP A 41 8.72 16.42 11.78
CA ASP A 41 9.49 16.69 12.99
C ASP A 41 10.89 17.19 12.65
N ALA A 42 11.54 16.58 11.66
CA ALA A 42 12.88 16.97 11.26
C ALA A 42 12.90 18.38 10.65
N ILE A 43 11.91 18.72 9.82
CA ILE A 43 11.78 20.07 9.25
C ILE A 43 11.56 21.10 10.36
N ALA A 44 10.76 20.76 11.37
CA ALA A 44 10.49 21.65 12.49
C ALA A 44 11.77 21.98 13.27
N ARG A 45 12.69 21.00 13.37
CA ARG A 45 13.96 21.20 14.08
C ARG A 45 15.03 21.87 13.22
N GLN A 46 15.00 21.61 11.92
CA GLN A 46 15.99 22.13 10.97
C GLN A 46 15.27 22.65 9.73
N PRO A 47 14.64 23.83 9.83
CA PRO A 47 13.87 24.38 8.71
C PRO A 47 14.70 24.58 7.45
N GLU A 48 16.00 24.85 7.59
CA GLU A 48 16.91 25.03 6.46
C GLU A 48 17.12 23.76 5.66
N ALA A 49 16.89 22.59 6.25
CA ALA A 49 16.96 21.29 5.57
C ALA A 49 15.62 20.89 4.95
N GLY A 50 14.60 21.72 5.06
CA GLY A 50 13.25 21.42 4.58
C GLY A 50 13.18 20.93 3.15
N PRO A 51 13.82 21.60 2.17
CA PRO A 51 13.77 21.13 0.78
C PRO A 51 14.35 19.74 0.58
N ASP A 52 15.48 19.42 1.22
CA ASP A 52 16.12 18.11 1.13
C ASP A 52 15.27 17.03 1.78
N ILE A 53 14.72 17.32 2.95
CA ILE A 53 13.85 16.38 3.67
C ILE A 53 12.59 16.11 2.85
N ARG A 54 12.00 17.14 2.25
CA ARG A 54 10.83 16.99 1.40
C ARG A 54 11.12 16.10 0.20
N SER A 55 12.26 16.32 -0.47
CA SER A 55 12.66 15.51 -1.62
C SER A 55 12.79 14.04 -1.24
N ASN A 56 13.47 13.75 -0.13
CA ASN A 56 13.65 12.38 0.35
C ASN A 56 12.34 11.76 0.77
N LEU A 57 11.44 12.53 1.37
CA LEU A 57 10.11 12.06 1.75
C LEU A 57 9.32 11.62 0.51
N ILE A 58 9.35 12.44 -0.56
CA ILE A 58 8.64 12.14 -1.79
C ILE A 58 9.17 10.85 -2.41
N VAL A 59 10.50 10.69 -2.48
CA VAL A 59 11.12 9.50 -3.06
C VAL A 59 10.76 8.25 -2.26
N ALA A 60 10.89 8.32 -0.92
CA ALA A 60 10.56 7.19 -0.05
C ALA A 60 9.08 6.80 -0.16
N SER A 61 8.20 7.80 -0.19
CA SER A 61 6.76 7.57 -0.33
C SER A 61 6.44 6.95 -1.69
N ALA A 62 7.11 7.37 -2.74
CA ALA A 62 6.90 6.83 -4.08
C ALA A 62 7.28 5.36 -4.16
N PHE A 63 8.36 4.93 -3.50
CA PHE A 63 8.72 3.52 -3.44
C PHE A 63 7.67 2.69 -2.73
N ILE A 64 7.17 3.17 -1.59
CA ILE A 64 6.12 2.47 -0.84
C ILE A 64 4.84 2.38 -1.67
N GLU A 65 4.44 3.49 -2.29
CA GLU A 65 3.26 3.53 -3.14
C GLU A 65 3.40 2.60 -4.35
N GLY A 66 4.59 2.54 -4.95
CA GLY A 66 4.84 1.66 -6.08
C GLY A 66 4.66 0.20 -5.74
N VAL A 67 5.21 -0.23 -4.60
CA VAL A 67 5.06 -1.62 -4.13
C VAL A 67 3.61 -1.93 -3.81
N ALA A 68 2.92 -1.01 -3.12
CA ALA A 68 1.52 -1.18 -2.77
C ALA A 68 0.64 -1.23 -4.02
N PHE A 69 0.93 -0.40 -5.01
CA PHE A 69 0.20 -0.35 -6.26
C PHE A 69 0.33 -1.69 -7.01
N LEU A 70 1.55 -2.25 -7.05
CA LEU A 70 1.76 -3.56 -7.66
C LEU A 70 0.98 -4.64 -6.91
N ALA A 71 0.98 -4.60 -5.59
CA ALA A 71 0.23 -5.56 -4.79
C ALA A 71 -1.27 -5.48 -5.06
N VAL A 72 -1.82 -4.28 -5.19
CA VAL A 72 -3.23 -4.09 -5.51
C VAL A 72 -3.54 -4.59 -6.92
N ILE A 73 -2.64 -4.37 -7.89
CA ILE A 73 -2.80 -4.90 -9.24
C ILE A 73 -2.91 -6.44 -9.21
N VAL A 74 -2.04 -7.10 -8.46
CA VAL A 74 -2.10 -8.55 -8.29
C VAL A 74 -3.45 -8.97 -7.71
N CYS A 75 -3.94 -8.24 -6.72
CA CYS A 75 -5.25 -8.52 -6.13
C CYS A 75 -6.39 -8.35 -7.13
N VAL A 76 -6.32 -7.32 -7.98
CA VAL A 76 -7.30 -7.11 -9.05
C VAL A 76 -7.29 -8.30 -10.02
N LEU A 77 -6.10 -8.76 -10.42
CA LEU A 77 -5.99 -9.91 -11.30
C LEU A 77 -6.61 -11.14 -10.66
N LEU A 78 -6.36 -11.39 -9.38
CA LEU A 78 -6.97 -12.51 -8.67
C LEU A 78 -8.49 -12.40 -8.59
N ALA A 79 -9.00 -11.18 -8.46
CA ALA A 79 -10.44 -10.96 -8.34
C ALA A 79 -11.18 -11.20 -9.66
N VAL A 80 -10.55 -10.96 -10.81
CA VAL A 80 -11.20 -11.05 -12.11
C VAL A 80 -10.85 -12.35 -12.86
N MET A 81 -9.88 -13.11 -12.42
CA MET A 81 -9.54 -14.42 -12.98
C MET A 81 -10.44 -15.56 -12.45
#